data_345909baa76bb0662cf1962fd17edcde
#
_entry.id   345909baa76bb0662cf1962fd17edcde
#
_cell.length_a   1.000
_cell.length_b   1.000
_cell.length_c   1.000
_cell.angle_alpha   90.00
_cell.angle_beta   90.00
_cell.angle_gamma   90.00
#
_symmetry.space_group_name_H-M   'P 1'
#
loop_
_entity.id
_entity.type
_entity.pdbx_description
1 polymer ?
#
loop_
_entity_poly.entity_id
_entity_poly.type
_entity_poly.pdbx_seq_one_letter_code
_entity_poly.pdbx_strand_id
1 'polypeptide(L)'
;LPMLITGYQFISMLCDMNKNSEKPEYYLDKVKLTGLIRDRHIADYSFEEKKRLQLAAFLIQKPYVMMFDEALDYCTDEYIDDMLSVLNEYKNDHIILISTGLLDIAHRISKDVLVLNNGELNPISHETMQIPEIKEAVLDILGEADNEII
;
A
#
# COMPACT_ATOMS: atom_id res chain seq x y z
N LEU A 1 11.32 1.67 -9.54
CA LEU A 1 10.66 2.32 -10.68
C LEU A 1 11.68 2.87 -11.68
N PRO A 2 11.45 2.78 -13.01
CA PRO A 2 12.30 3.36 -14.04
C PRO A 2 12.09 4.88 -14.10
N MET A 3 13.13 5.65 -13.79
CA MET A 3 13.01 7.09 -13.57
C MET A 3 12.95 7.94 -14.84
N LEU A 4 13.47 7.42 -15.98
CA LEU A 4 13.67 8.17 -17.24
C LEU A 4 12.49 8.09 -18.22
N ILE A 5 11.44 7.36 -17.89
CA ILE A 5 10.22 7.24 -18.69
C ILE A 5 9.03 7.84 -17.95
N THR A 6 7.95 8.11 -18.69
CA THR A 6 6.72 8.63 -18.07
C THR A 6 5.94 7.51 -17.36
N GLY A 7 5.04 7.90 -16.44
CA GLY A 7 4.13 6.93 -15.81
C GLY A 7 3.28 6.20 -16.83
N TYR A 8 2.79 6.90 -17.86
CA TYR A 8 2.04 6.31 -18.95
C TYR A 8 2.85 5.26 -19.74
N GLN A 9 4.10 5.61 -20.11
CA GLN A 9 4.97 4.67 -20.82
C GLN A 9 5.26 3.41 -20.00
N PHE A 10 5.49 3.56 -18.69
CA PHE A 10 5.72 2.43 -17.80
C PHE A 10 4.52 1.49 -17.72
N ILE A 11 3.32 2.03 -17.51
CA ILE A 11 2.09 1.23 -17.42
C ILE A 11 1.76 0.60 -18.78
N SER A 12 1.94 1.34 -19.90
CA SER A 12 1.75 0.78 -21.25
C SER A 12 2.65 -0.44 -21.50
N MET A 13 3.93 -0.34 -21.15
CA MET A 13 4.85 -1.46 -21.29
C MET A 13 4.41 -2.69 -20.47
N LEU A 14 3.92 -2.51 -19.23
CA LEU A 14 3.41 -3.61 -18.43
C LEU A 14 2.12 -4.22 -19.00
N CYS A 15 1.25 -3.40 -19.56
CA CYS A 15 0.05 -3.89 -20.27
C CYS A 15 0.40 -4.71 -21.49
N ASP A 16 1.37 -4.26 -22.31
CA ASP A 16 1.83 -4.97 -23.49
C ASP A 16 2.44 -6.35 -23.15
N MET A 17 3.08 -6.45 -21.99
CA MET A 17 3.63 -7.72 -21.48
C MET A 17 2.55 -8.66 -20.93
N ASN A 18 1.39 -8.13 -20.55
CA ASN A 18 0.27 -8.91 -19.99
C ASN A 18 -0.93 -8.91 -20.92
N LYS A 19 -1.07 -9.99 -21.70
CA LYS A 19 -2.09 -10.14 -22.76
C LYS A 19 -3.55 -10.01 -22.30
N ASN A 20 -3.82 -10.15 -21.00
CA ASN A 20 -5.15 -10.08 -20.40
C ASN A 20 -5.39 -8.76 -19.64
N SER A 21 -4.53 -7.76 -19.84
CA SER A 21 -4.68 -6.45 -19.21
C SER A 21 -5.73 -5.58 -19.93
N GLU A 22 -6.31 -4.67 -19.17
CA GLU A 22 -7.06 -3.52 -19.70
C GLU A 22 -6.08 -2.51 -20.33
N LYS A 23 -6.60 -1.43 -20.89
CA LYS A 23 -5.79 -0.33 -21.42
C LYS A 23 -5.04 0.40 -20.28
N PRO A 24 -3.88 1.01 -20.56
CA PRO A 24 -3.10 1.76 -19.56
C PRO A 24 -3.92 2.80 -18.79
N GLU A 25 -4.82 3.49 -19.49
CA GLU A 25 -5.68 4.53 -18.89
C GLU A 25 -6.55 3.97 -17.75
N TYR A 26 -7.08 2.78 -17.91
CA TYR A 26 -7.91 2.13 -16.89
C TYR A 26 -7.18 2.02 -15.55
N TYR A 27 -5.93 1.58 -15.56
CA TYR A 27 -5.14 1.43 -14.33
C TYR A 27 -4.69 2.76 -13.75
N LEU A 28 -4.31 3.71 -14.62
CA LEU A 28 -3.89 5.04 -14.21
C LEU A 28 -5.05 5.84 -13.60
N ASP A 29 -6.24 5.74 -14.20
CA ASP A 29 -7.44 6.39 -13.67
C ASP A 29 -7.84 5.80 -12.31
N LYS A 30 -7.75 4.46 -12.17
CA LYS A 30 -8.05 3.75 -10.94
C LYS A 30 -7.20 4.19 -9.76
N VAL A 31 -5.94 4.54 -10.00
CA VAL A 31 -5.01 5.05 -8.98
C VAL A 31 -4.88 6.57 -8.98
N LYS A 32 -5.75 7.29 -9.68
CA LYS A 32 -5.79 8.76 -9.77
C LYS A 32 -4.50 9.41 -10.31
N LEU A 33 -3.78 8.72 -11.20
CA LEU A 33 -2.66 9.27 -11.96
C LEU A 33 -3.12 9.74 -13.34
N THR A 34 -3.91 10.81 -13.38
CA THR A 34 -4.60 11.28 -14.59
C THR A 34 -4.01 12.56 -15.17
N GLY A 35 -4.44 12.94 -16.38
CA GLY A 35 -4.07 14.22 -17.01
C GLY A 35 -2.57 14.36 -17.19
N LEU A 36 -2.04 15.53 -16.84
CA LEU A 36 -0.63 15.86 -16.99
C LEU A 36 0.31 15.07 -16.06
N ILE A 37 -0.21 14.46 -14.99
CA ILE A 37 0.62 13.71 -14.04
C ILE A 37 1.20 12.49 -14.72
N ARG A 38 0.36 11.68 -15.38
CA ARG A 38 0.78 10.44 -16.05
C ARG A 38 1.84 10.63 -17.13
N ASP A 39 1.88 11.83 -17.74
CA ASP A 39 2.77 12.18 -18.84
C ASP A 39 4.10 12.81 -18.37
N ARG A 40 4.26 13.07 -17.06
CA ARG A 40 5.55 13.47 -16.47
C ARG A 40 6.48 12.27 -16.33
N HIS A 41 7.80 12.54 -16.30
CA HIS A 41 8.77 11.50 -15.95
C HIS A 41 8.55 11.01 -14.52
N ILE A 42 8.77 9.72 -14.28
CA ILE A 42 8.64 9.12 -12.95
C ILE A 42 9.63 9.75 -11.95
N ALA A 43 10.75 10.27 -12.44
CA ALA A 43 11.69 11.04 -11.61
C ALA A 43 11.01 12.22 -10.90
N ASP A 44 10.07 12.88 -11.59
CA ASP A 44 9.38 14.10 -11.13
C ASP A 44 8.10 13.79 -10.32
N TYR A 45 7.81 12.53 -10.09
CA TYR A 45 6.67 12.12 -9.27
C TYR A 45 6.95 12.36 -7.79
N SER A 46 5.92 12.82 -7.07
CA SER A 46 5.93 12.86 -5.61
C SER A 46 6.05 11.45 -5.02
N PHE A 47 6.27 11.37 -3.71
CA PHE A 47 6.32 10.10 -3.01
C PHE A 47 5.02 9.30 -3.18
N GLU A 48 3.86 9.93 -2.97
CA GLU A 48 2.56 9.28 -3.13
C GLU A 48 2.25 8.92 -4.59
N GLU A 49 2.60 9.79 -5.56
CA GLU A 49 2.43 9.48 -6.98
C GLU A 49 3.25 8.25 -7.40
N LYS A 50 4.44 8.06 -6.86
CA LYS A 50 5.25 6.84 -7.07
C LYS A 50 4.59 5.60 -6.46
N LYS A 51 4.02 5.71 -5.26
CA LYS A 51 3.26 4.61 -4.64
C LYS A 51 2.00 4.27 -5.43
N ARG A 52 1.26 5.27 -5.94
CA ARG A 52 0.11 5.05 -6.84
C ARG A 52 0.52 4.30 -8.11
N LEU A 53 1.65 4.66 -8.70
CA LEU A 53 2.16 3.98 -9.90
C LEU A 53 2.55 2.52 -9.61
N GLN A 54 3.14 2.24 -8.45
CA GLN A 54 3.43 0.87 -8.02
C GLN A 54 2.16 0.05 -7.83
N LEU A 55 1.12 0.62 -7.23
CA LEU A 55 -0.17 -0.04 -7.11
C LEU A 55 -0.74 -0.39 -8.49
N ALA A 56 -0.73 0.56 -9.44
CA ALA A 56 -1.19 0.29 -10.82
C ALA A 56 -0.45 -0.90 -11.45
N ALA A 57 0.87 -1.02 -11.22
CA ALA A 57 1.65 -2.16 -11.70
C ALA A 57 1.22 -3.49 -11.06
N PHE A 58 0.87 -3.52 -9.76
CA PHE A 58 0.31 -4.72 -9.12
C PHE A 58 -1.05 -5.09 -9.69
N LEU A 59 -1.92 -4.10 -9.96
CA LEU A 59 -3.25 -4.36 -10.53
C LEU A 59 -3.17 -4.99 -11.94
N ILE A 60 -2.15 -4.66 -12.72
CA ILE A 60 -1.91 -5.28 -14.04
C ILE A 60 -1.45 -6.74 -13.88
N GLN A 61 -0.51 -6.98 -12.96
CA GLN A 61 0.09 -8.30 -12.76
C GLN A 61 -0.83 -9.28 -12.04
N LYS A 62 -1.78 -8.79 -11.24
CA LYS A 62 -2.74 -9.57 -10.44
C LYS A 62 -2.06 -10.72 -9.67
N PRO A 63 -1.02 -10.46 -8.88
CA PRO A 63 -0.37 -11.51 -8.12
C PRO A 63 -1.34 -12.03 -7.05
N TYR A 64 -1.33 -13.35 -6.80
CA TYR A 64 -2.20 -13.94 -5.78
C TYR A 64 -1.95 -13.37 -4.37
N VAL A 65 -0.69 -13.04 -4.07
CA VAL A 65 -0.28 -12.36 -2.82
C VAL A 65 0.29 -11.00 -3.16
N MET A 66 -0.26 -9.95 -2.58
CA MET A 66 0.23 -8.57 -2.64
C MET A 66 0.80 -8.20 -1.28
N MET A 67 2.06 -7.77 -1.24
CA MET A 67 2.73 -7.34 -0.03
C MET A 67 3.12 -5.88 -0.14
N PHE A 68 2.71 -5.10 0.86
CA PHE A 68 2.98 -3.66 0.95
C PHE A 68 3.69 -3.38 2.27
N ASP A 69 4.95 -2.97 2.16
CA ASP A 69 5.79 -2.66 3.30
C ASP A 69 5.76 -1.15 3.55
N GLU A 70 5.17 -0.73 4.69
CA GLU A 70 4.98 0.67 5.12
C GLU A 70 4.39 1.58 4.01
N ALA A 71 3.57 0.99 3.13
CA ALA A 71 3.12 1.67 1.93
C ALA A 71 2.15 2.83 2.21
N LEU A 72 1.52 2.84 3.38
CA LEU A 72 0.56 3.86 3.81
C LEU A 72 1.13 4.82 4.85
N ASP A 73 2.30 4.52 5.41
CA ASP A 73 2.92 5.32 6.45
C ASP A 73 3.39 6.67 5.85
N TYR A 74 3.21 7.73 6.63
CA TYR A 74 3.56 9.11 6.25
C TYR A 74 2.86 9.63 4.99
N CYS A 75 1.71 9.03 4.63
CA CYS A 75 0.88 9.47 3.52
C CYS A 75 -0.30 10.33 4.00
N THR A 76 -0.87 11.11 3.09
CA THR A 76 -2.09 11.87 3.37
C THR A 76 -3.30 10.95 3.55
N ASP A 77 -4.30 11.40 4.34
CA ASP A 77 -5.54 10.65 4.52
C ASP A 77 -6.26 10.37 3.20
N GLU A 78 -6.23 11.33 2.28
CA GLU A 78 -6.80 11.17 0.94
C GLU A 78 -6.12 10.03 0.18
N TYR A 79 -4.78 9.95 0.24
CA TYR A 79 -4.05 8.86 -0.40
C TYR A 79 -4.40 7.50 0.23
N ILE A 80 -4.47 7.43 1.56
CA ILE A 80 -4.80 6.19 2.29
C ILE A 80 -6.19 5.70 1.89
N ASP A 81 -7.20 6.58 1.89
CA ASP A 81 -8.57 6.24 1.51
C ASP A 81 -8.67 5.75 0.06
N ASP A 82 -7.96 6.38 -0.85
CA ASP A 82 -7.89 5.97 -2.25
C ASP A 82 -7.28 4.56 -2.41
N MET A 83 -6.14 4.32 -1.76
CA MET A 83 -5.47 3.02 -1.78
C MET A 83 -6.36 1.92 -1.21
N LEU A 84 -6.98 2.16 -0.05
CA LEU A 84 -7.87 1.20 0.59
C LEU A 84 -9.12 0.93 -0.25
N SER A 85 -9.68 1.95 -0.91
CA SER A 85 -10.80 1.78 -1.83
C SER A 85 -10.44 0.84 -2.98
N VAL A 86 -9.28 1.04 -3.61
CA VAL A 86 -8.81 0.18 -4.68
C VAL A 86 -8.53 -1.25 -4.18
N LEU A 87 -7.81 -1.41 -3.07
CA LEU A 87 -7.47 -2.73 -2.53
C LEU A 87 -8.70 -3.52 -2.08
N ASN A 88 -9.75 -2.85 -1.59
CA ASN A 88 -11.00 -3.49 -1.22
C ASN A 88 -11.72 -4.21 -2.38
N GLU A 89 -11.51 -3.77 -3.62
CA GLU A 89 -12.05 -4.46 -4.79
C GLU A 89 -11.37 -5.81 -5.05
N TYR A 90 -10.13 -5.98 -4.57
CA TYR A 90 -9.29 -7.16 -4.82
C TYR A 90 -9.23 -8.15 -3.65
N LYS A 91 -9.65 -7.76 -2.45
CA LYS A 91 -9.49 -8.55 -1.21
C LYS A 91 -10.15 -9.94 -1.23
N ASN A 92 -11.15 -10.17 -2.08
CA ASN A 92 -11.85 -11.45 -2.16
C ASN A 92 -11.09 -12.50 -2.97
N ASP A 93 -10.26 -12.05 -3.93
CA ASP A 93 -9.56 -12.91 -4.87
C ASP A 93 -8.05 -12.94 -4.63
N HIS A 94 -7.54 -12.08 -3.73
CA HIS A 94 -6.13 -11.92 -3.43
C HIS A 94 -5.85 -11.90 -1.93
N ILE A 95 -4.69 -12.38 -1.53
CA ILE A 95 -4.16 -12.17 -0.19
C ILE A 95 -3.41 -10.82 -0.19
N ILE A 96 -3.84 -9.91 0.65
CA ILE A 96 -3.23 -8.56 0.77
C ILE A 96 -2.62 -8.44 2.16
N LEU A 97 -1.30 -8.27 2.23
CA LEU A 97 -0.54 -8.06 3.45
C LEU A 97 0.01 -6.64 3.44
N ILE A 98 -0.24 -5.90 4.51
CA ILE A 98 0.22 -4.51 4.66
C ILE A 98 0.93 -4.41 6.01
N SER A 99 2.21 -4.04 6.01
CA SER A 99 2.91 -3.66 7.24
C SER A 99 2.75 -2.16 7.51
N THR A 100 2.72 -1.78 8.77
CA THR A 100 2.72 -0.39 9.22
C THR A 100 3.24 -0.30 10.66
N GLY A 101 4.02 0.75 10.96
CA GLY A 101 4.39 1.12 12.33
C GLY A 101 3.33 1.99 13.02
N LEU A 102 2.24 2.37 12.33
CA LEU A 102 1.24 3.31 12.83
C LEU A 102 -0.06 2.59 13.16
N LEU A 103 -0.36 2.48 14.46
CA LEU A 103 -1.52 1.76 14.97
C LEU A 103 -2.85 2.28 14.39
N ASP A 104 -2.98 3.58 14.20
CA ASP A 104 -4.19 4.19 13.64
C ASP A 104 -4.42 3.76 12.18
N ILE A 105 -3.35 3.58 11.41
CA ILE A 105 -3.41 3.03 10.05
C ILE A 105 -3.84 1.57 10.08
N ALA A 106 -3.24 0.75 10.96
CA ALA A 106 -3.61 -0.66 11.12
C ALA A 106 -5.11 -0.82 11.38
N HIS A 107 -5.69 0.01 12.23
CA HIS A 107 -7.13 0.03 12.53
C HIS A 107 -8.02 0.39 11.34
N ARG A 108 -7.55 1.26 10.45
CA ARG A 108 -8.29 1.64 9.22
C ARG A 108 -8.29 0.52 8.19
N ILE A 109 -7.21 -0.30 8.15
CA ILE A 109 -7.01 -1.33 7.14
C ILE A 109 -7.82 -2.59 7.44
N SER A 110 -7.74 -3.09 8.68
CA SER A 110 -8.28 -4.41 9.02
C SER A 110 -8.81 -4.48 10.44
N LYS A 111 -9.74 -5.42 10.64
CA LYS A 111 -10.21 -5.82 11.98
C LYS A 111 -9.27 -6.84 12.62
N ASP A 112 -8.52 -7.58 11.82
CA ASP A 112 -7.57 -8.58 12.27
C ASP A 112 -6.16 -8.04 12.02
N VAL A 113 -5.43 -7.82 13.11
CA VAL A 113 -4.07 -7.28 13.09
C VAL A 113 -3.13 -8.34 13.67
N LEU A 114 -1.95 -8.45 13.04
CA LEU A 114 -0.85 -9.27 13.55
C LEU A 114 0.24 -8.34 14.05
N VAL A 115 0.61 -8.43 15.32
CA VAL A 115 1.75 -7.70 15.88
C VAL A 115 2.99 -8.59 15.78
N LEU A 116 3.99 -8.10 15.06
CA LEU A 116 5.31 -8.73 14.99
C LEU A 116 6.15 -8.25 16.19
N ASN A 117 6.52 -9.18 17.05
CA ASN A 117 7.38 -8.92 18.20
C ASN A 117 8.40 -10.05 18.36
N ASN A 118 9.69 -9.72 18.44
CA ASN A 118 10.79 -10.68 18.62
C ASN A 118 10.74 -11.86 17.63
N GLY A 119 10.33 -11.63 16.38
CA GLY A 119 10.24 -12.64 15.34
C GLY A 119 8.97 -13.50 15.39
N GLU A 120 8.03 -13.23 16.29
CA GLU A 120 6.76 -13.91 16.42
C GLU A 120 5.59 -13.02 15.99
N LEU A 121 4.61 -13.61 15.28
CA LEU A 121 3.38 -12.94 14.87
C LEU A 121 2.26 -13.26 15.86
N ASN A 122 1.77 -12.25 16.56
CA ASN A 122 0.72 -12.35 17.58
C ASN A 122 -0.59 -11.75 17.04
N PRO A 123 -1.67 -12.55 16.85
CA PRO A 123 -2.94 -12.03 16.41
C PRO A 123 -3.61 -11.22 17.52
N ILE A 124 -4.06 -10.03 17.18
CA ILE A 124 -4.82 -9.15 18.07
C ILE A 124 -6.10 -8.72 17.37
N SER A 125 -7.26 -9.00 17.98
CA SER A 125 -8.54 -8.56 17.46
C SER A 125 -8.75 -7.07 17.71
N HIS A 126 -9.60 -6.43 16.90
CA HIS A 126 -9.97 -5.02 17.09
C HIS A 126 -10.56 -4.77 18.50
N GLU A 127 -11.35 -5.70 19.03
CA GLU A 127 -11.93 -5.59 20.37
C GLU A 127 -10.84 -5.62 21.46
N THR A 128 -9.88 -6.52 21.32
CA THR A 128 -8.74 -6.63 22.25
C THR A 128 -7.87 -5.38 22.24
N MET A 129 -7.69 -4.75 21.07
CA MET A 129 -6.90 -3.53 20.90
C MET A 129 -7.58 -2.29 21.55
N GLN A 130 -8.88 -2.35 21.89
CA GLN A 130 -9.56 -1.28 22.63
C GLN A 130 -9.26 -1.34 24.15
N ILE A 131 -8.63 -2.40 24.65
CA ILE A 131 -8.20 -2.51 26.04
C ILE A 131 -6.97 -1.62 26.24
N PRO A 132 -7.02 -0.62 27.15
CA PRO A 132 -5.96 0.38 27.27
C PRO A 132 -4.57 -0.22 27.53
N GLU A 133 -4.48 -1.24 28.38
CA GLU A 133 -3.22 -1.90 28.75
C GLU A 133 -2.60 -2.65 27.55
N ILE A 134 -3.42 -3.23 26.69
CA ILE A 134 -2.95 -3.92 25.47
C ILE A 134 -2.52 -2.90 24.42
N LYS A 135 -3.29 -1.83 24.27
CA LYS A 135 -2.93 -0.72 23.36
C LYS A 135 -1.58 -0.11 23.75
N GLU A 136 -1.36 0.14 25.06
CA GLU A 136 -0.11 0.69 25.55
C GLU A 136 1.06 -0.28 25.30
N ALA A 137 0.89 -1.58 25.57
CA ALA A 137 1.91 -2.58 25.29
C ALA A 137 2.26 -2.70 23.81
N VAL A 138 1.30 -2.56 22.91
CA VAL A 138 1.56 -2.54 21.46
C VAL A 138 2.30 -1.28 21.04
N LEU A 139 1.95 -0.12 21.60
CA LEU A 139 2.65 1.13 21.33
C LEU A 139 4.11 1.11 21.83
N ASP A 140 4.36 0.46 22.98
CA ASP A 140 5.72 0.27 23.49
C ASP A 140 6.56 -0.59 22.54
N ILE A 141 6.00 -1.69 22.01
CA ILE A 141 6.66 -2.55 21.01
C ILE A 141 7.00 -1.74 19.74
N LEU A 142 6.06 -0.93 19.22
CA LEU A 142 6.28 -0.10 18.04
C LEU A 142 7.31 1.01 18.30
N GLY A 143 7.31 1.62 19.49
CA GLY A 143 8.28 2.63 19.89
C GLY A 143 9.69 2.08 20.12
N GLU A 144 9.84 0.83 20.51
CA GLU A 144 11.14 0.15 20.60
C GLU A 144 11.73 -0.12 19.20
N ALA A 145 10.89 -0.48 18.21
CA ALA A 145 11.34 -0.71 16.83
C ALA A 145 11.91 0.56 16.18
N ASP A 146 11.33 1.74 16.46
CA ASP A 146 11.84 3.01 15.94
C ASP A 146 13.21 3.40 16.54
N ASN A 147 13.58 2.87 17.72
CA ASN A 147 14.85 3.15 18.38
C ASN A 147 16.01 2.23 17.95
N GLU A 148 15.74 1.10 17.29
CA GLU A 148 16.76 0.17 16.79
C GLU A 148 17.33 0.55 15.41
N ILE A 149 16.79 1.58 14.74
CA ILE A 149 17.17 2.00 13.38
C ILE A 149 18.15 3.21 13.38
N ILE A 150 18.80 3.52 14.50
CA ILE A 150 19.82 4.59 14.57
C ILE A 150 21.23 4.02 14.53
#